data_cc50ac21eef1283606d6b1880d04893c
#
_entry.id   cc50ac21eef1283606d6b1880d04893c
#
_cell.length_a   1.000
_cell.length_b   1.000
_cell.length_c   1.000
_cell.angle_alpha   90.00
_cell.angle_beta   90.00
_cell.angle_gamma   90.00
#
_symmetry.space_group_name_H-M   'P 1'
#
loop_
_entity.id
_entity.type
_entity.pdbx_description
1 polymer ?
#
loop_
_entity_poly.entity_id
_entity_poly.type
_entity_poly.pdbx_seq_one_letter_code
_entity_poly.pdbx_strand_id
1 'polypeptide(L)'
;NRENVILPMAVATHEMGHILGFKDLYNSSNSSPVYYMSAMAKHMSPVPQFISVKEREAKGWLTSDNVKTIYQNGQYTLKEASTRGDSQIVGYKLNLKGTNKTLYLEYRNFGTGGNKYDCQSKELYKTDGTKLKGLTIGSGLVCYLVDKDTKFPNNMGCVAGKWNYETLGGTYATKSDAPLKLNQSLEITDDMYVEVTN
;
A
#
# COMPACT_ATOMS: atom_id res chain seq x y z
N ASN A 1 15.66 -6.97 -35.04
CA ASN A 1 16.41 -6.65 -33.80
C ASN A 1 15.43 -6.61 -32.65
N ARG A 2 15.43 -7.67 -31.81
CA ARG A 2 14.78 -7.59 -30.52
C ARG A 2 15.76 -6.87 -29.62
N GLU A 3 15.55 -5.57 -29.42
CA GLU A 3 16.23 -4.84 -28.36
C GLU A 3 15.92 -5.56 -27.04
N ASN A 4 16.95 -5.80 -26.23
CA ASN A 4 16.83 -6.37 -24.91
C ASN A 4 15.99 -5.43 -24.05
N VAL A 5 14.69 -5.66 -23.95
CA VAL A 5 13.82 -4.91 -23.03
C VAL A 5 14.16 -5.38 -21.63
N ILE A 6 14.92 -4.59 -20.91
CA ILE A 6 15.13 -4.81 -19.49
C ILE A 6 13.79 -4.49 -18.80
N LEU A 7 13.11 -5.53 -18.35
CA LEU A 7 11.90 -5.34 -17.55
C LEU A 7 12.25 -4.58 -16.27
N PRO A 8 11.51 -3.51 -15.93
CA PRO A 8 11.70 -2.84 -14.65
C PRO A 8 11.61 -3.83 -13.49
N MET A 9 12.47 -3.68 -12.49
CA MET A 9 12.48 -4.58 -11.32
C MET A 9 11.11 -4.67 -10.65
N ALA A 10 10.35 -3.59 -10.66
CA ALA A 10 9.00 -3.57 -10.11
C ALA A 10 8.04 -4.52 -10.85
N VAL A 11 8.16 -4.64 -12.18
CA VAL A 11 7.36 -5.61 -12.96
C VAL A 11 7.73 -7.04 -12.57
N ALA A 12 9.02 -7.35 -12.52
CA ALA A 12 9.48 -8.68 -12.10
C ALA A 12 9.00 -9.02 -10.67
N THR A 13 9.06 -8.06 -9.76
CA THR A 13 8.58 -8.24 -8.37
C THR A 13 7.06 -8.47 -8.34
N HIS A 14 6.30 -7.77 -9.17
CA HIS A 14 4.85 -7.95 -9.32
C HIS A 14 4.52 -9.37 -9.79
N GLU A 15 5.14 -9.83 -10.86
CA GLU A 15 4.93 -11.18 -11.40
C GLU A 15 5.35 -12.27 -10.40
N MET A 16 6.45 -12.07 -9.69
CA MET A 16 6.82 -12.96 -8.59
C MET A 16 5.79 -12.96 -7.46
N GLY A 17 5.14 -11.84 -7.21
CA GLY A 17 4.02 -11.73 -6.28
C GLY A 17 2.89 -12.70 -6.64
N HIS A 18 2.58 -12.87 -7.92
CA HIS A 18 1.58 -13.86 -8.37
C HIS A 18 2.00 -15.30 -8.09
N ILE A 19 3.27 -15.62 -8.26
CA ILE A 19 3.81 -16.95 -7.89
C ILE A 19 3.62 -17.23 -6.39
N LEU A 20 3.77 -16.20 -5.56
CA LEU A 20 3.53 -16.26 -4.12
C LEU A 20 2.02 -16.22 -3.76
N GLY A 21 1.14 -16.15 -4.77
CA GLY A 21 -0.31 -16.19 -4.62
C GLY A 21 -0.95 -14.87 -4.23
N PHE A 22 -0.26 -13.74 -4.40
CA PHE A 22 -0.90 -12.42 -4.33
C PHE A 22 -1.75 -12.15 -5.56
N LYS A 23 -2.74 -11.29 -5.40
CA LYS A 23 -3.67 -10.91 -6.47
C LYS A 23 -3.42 -9.48 -6.91
N ASP A 24 -3.77 -9.16 -8.15
CA ASP A 24 -3.76 -7.79 -8.64
C ASP A 24 -4.64 -6.89 -7.79
N LEU A 25 -4.15 -5.68 -7.54
CA LEU A 25 -4.86 -4.61 -6.87
C LEU A 25 -5.26 -3.50 -7.87
N TYR A 26 -5.52 -3.89 -9.11
CA TYR A 26 -6.04 -3.03 -10.16
C TYR A 26 -7.11 -3.77 -10.98
N ASN A 27 -7.93 -3.03 -11.72
CA ASN A 27 -8.95 -3.59 -12.59
C ASN A 27 -8.48 -3.68 -14.05
N SER A 28 -9.32 -4.26 -14.91
CA SER A 28 -9.08 -4.41 -16.35
C SER A 28 -8.81 -3.07 -17.08
N SER A 29 -9.22 -1.94 -16.50
CA SER A 29 -8.95 -0.60 -17.02
C SER A 29 -7.67 0.01 -16.44
N ASN A 30 -6.83 -0.78 -15.78
CA ASN A 30 -5.60 -0.32 -15.12
C ASN A 30 -5.84 0.74 -14.04
N SER A 31 -7.05 0.83 -13.50
CA SER A 31 -7.36 1.67 -12.36
C SER A 31 -7.11 0.89 -11.07
N SER A 32 -6.41 1.49 -10.14
CA SER A 32 -6.11 0.89 -8.84
C SER A 32 -6.47 1.85 -7.72
N PRO A 33 -7.34 1.45 -6.78
CA PRO A 33 -7.61 2.26 -5.60
C PRO A 33 -6.46 2.26 -4.58
N VAL A 34 -5.52 1.34 -4.74
CA VAL A 34 -4.30 1.26 -3.93
C VAL A 34 -3.14 2.01 -4.57
N TYR A 35 -3.18 2.18 -5.87
CA TYR A 35 -2.18 2.85 -6.69
C TYR A 35 -0.75 2.30 -6.46
N TYR A 36 0.19 3.17 -6.12
CA TYR A 36 1.61 2.83 -5.91
C TYR A 36 1.92 2.38 -4.48
N MET A 37 0.90 2.13 -3.65
CA MET A 37 1.09 1.71 -2.25
C MET A 37 1.28 0.21 -2.08
N SER A 38 1.28 -0.57 -3.15
CA SER A 38 1.63 -1.99 -3.14
C SER A 38 2.28 -2.41 -4.45
N ALA A 39 3.22 -3.36 -4.37
CA ALA A 39 3.79 -4.02 -5.54
C ALA A 39 2.73 -4.71 -6.40
N MET A 40 1.62 -5.14 -5.80
CA MET A 40 0.52 -5.81 -6.50
C MET A 40 -0.49 -4.82 -7.14
N ALA A 41 -0.25 -3.52 -6.99
CA ALA A 41 -1.02 -2.47 -7.63
C ALA A 41 -0.31 -1.97 -8.89
N LYS A 42 -0.10 -0.65 -9.03
CA LYS A 42 0.65 -0.11 -10.17
C LYS A 42 2.16 -0.28 -9.99
N HIS A 43 2.78 -1.01 -10.89
CA HIS A 43 4.20 -1.42 -10.85
C HIS A 43 5.07 -0.70 -11.89
N MET A 44 4.83 0.57 -12.13
CA MET A 44 5.52 1.34 -13.20
C MET A 44 6.78 2.04 -12.72
N SER A 45 7.31 1.68 -11.56
CA SER A 45 8.55 2.22 -11.02
C SER A 45 9.73 1.30 -11.35
N PRO A 46 10.93 1.82 -11.61
CA PRO A 46 12.13 1.00 -11.71
C PRO A 46 12.48 0.32 -10.37
N VAL A 47 11.94 0.82 -9.26
CA VAL A 47 12.12 0.26 -7.91
C VAL A 47 10.81 -0.36 -7.45
N PRO A 48 10.81 -1.62 -6.99
CA PRO A 48 9.61 -2.26 -6.51
C PRO A 48 9.08 -1.60 -5.25
N GLN A 49 7.78 -1.39 -5.21
CA GLN A 49 7.07 -1.02 -4.00
C GLN A 49 7.05 -2.21 -3.04
N PHE A 50 6.89 -1.90 -1.77
CA PHE A 50 6.73 -2.92 -0.77
C PHE A 50 5.31 -3.52 -0.82
N ILE A 51 5.19 -4.81 -0.53
CA ILE A 51 3.88 -5.45 -0.35
C ILE A 51 3.28 -4.94 0.96
N SER A 52 2.02 -4.53 0.94
CA SER A 52 1.38 -3.90 2.10
C SER A 52 1.35 -4.81 3.34
N VAL A 53 1.26 -4.20 4.50
CA VAL A 53 1.09 -4.93 5.78
C VAL A 53 -0.12 -5.85 5.71
N LYS A 54 -1.23 -5.39 5.17
CA LYS A 54 -2.46 -6.20 5.01
C LYS A 54 -2.22 -7.46 4.17
N GLU A 55 -1.53 -7.33 3.06
CA GLU A 55 -1.26 -8.46 2.16
C GLU A 55 -0.31 -9.47 2.82
N ARG A 56 0.75 -8.98 3.47
CA ARG A 56 1.71 -9.81 4.19
C ARG A 56 1.08 -10.54 5.39
N GLU A 57 0.19 -9.88 6.13
CA GLU A 57 -0.58 -10.51 7.19
C GLU A 57 -1.48 -11.60 6.63
N ALA A 58 -2.19 -11.35 5.54
CA ALA A 58 -3.07 -12.34 4.89
C ALA A 58 -2.31 -13.58 4.38
N LYS A 59 -1.00 -13.46 4.14
CA LYS A 59 -0.12 -14.58 3.77
C LYS A 59 0.57 -15.23 4.97
N GLY A 60 0.32 -14.75 6.18
CA GLY A 60 0.99 -15.26 7.38
C GLY A 60 2.46 -14.85 7.50
N TRP A 61 2.92 -13.89 6.70
CA TRP A 61 4.28 -13.35 6.80
C TRP A 61 4.43 -12.36 7.96
N LEU A 62 3.33 -11.78 8.39
CA LEU A 62 3.21 -10.98 9.60
C LEU A 62 2.19 -11.63 10.52
N THR A 63 2.51 -11.65 11.80
CA THR A 63 1.68 -12.23 12.85
C THR A 63 0.97 -11.14 13.66
N SER A 64 0.19 -11.55 14.65
CA SER A 64 -0.40 -10.63 15.62
C SER A 64 0.64 -9.86 16.46
N ASP A 65 1.91 -10.26 16.43
CA ASP A 65 2.99 -9.50 17.07
C ASP A 65 3.47 -8.33 16.23
N ASN A 66 3.29 -8.42 14.93
CA ASN A 66 3.68 -7.38 13.98
C ASN A 66 2.52 -6.45 13.60
N VAL A 67 1.27 -6.96 13.63
CA VAL A 67 0.06 -6.20 13.27
C VAL A 67 -0.91 -6.26 14.44
N LYS A 68 -1.00 -5.17 15.19
CA LYS A 68 -1.84 -5.10 16.39
C LYS A 68 -3.23 -4.57 16.07
N THR A 69 -4.23 -5.08 16.77
CA THR A 69 -5.59 -4.55 16.67
C THR A 69 -5.78 -3.41 17.66
N ILE A 70 -6.31 -2.29 17.19
CA ILE A 70 -6.72 -1.15 18.01
C ILE A 70 -8.14 -1.40 18.51
N TYR A 71 -8.35 -1.24 19.82
CA TYR A 71 -9.65 -1.40 20.48
C TYR A 71 -10.15 -0.14 21.16
N GLN A 72 -9.31 0.87 21.31
CA GLN A 72 -9.62 2.11 22.01
C GLN A 72 -8.83 3.29 21.44
N ASN A 73 -9.28 4.49 21.72
CA ASN A 73 -8.55 5.71 21.38
C ASN A 73 -7.23 5.76 22.16
N GLY A 74 -6.18 6.28 21.53
CA GLY A 74 -4.87 6.38 22.16
C GLY A 74 -3.78 6.77 21.19
N GLN A 75 -2.56 6.83 21.71
CA GLN A 75 -1.35 7.03 20.92
C GLN A 75 -0.68 5.69 20.67
N TYR A 76 -0.27 5.47 19.44
CA TYR A 76 0.29 4.21 18.97
C TYR A 76 1.56 4.48 18.17
N THR A 77 2.60 3.70 18.43
CA THR A 77 3.88 3.84 17.72
C THR A 77 4.03 2.76 16.65
N LEU A 78 4.32 3.18 15.44
CA LEU A 78 4.61 2.30 14.30
C LEU A 78 6.09 2.35 13.94
N LYS A 79 6.65 1.18 13.63
CA LYS A 79 7.89 1.09 12.86
C LYS A 79 7.58 1.16 11.36
N GLU A 80 8.58 1.51 10.59
CA GLU A 80 8.46 1.47 9.13
C GLU A 80 8.02 0.08 8.66
N ALA A 81 7.11 0.02 7.69
CA ALA A 81 6.50 -1.21 7.20
C ALA A 81 7.52 -2.25 6.70
N SER A 82 8.70 -1.80 6.25
CA SER A 82 9.82 -2.65 5.82
C SER A 82 10.73 -3.12 6.95
N THR A 83 10.53 -2.66 8.18
CA THR A 83 11.33 -3.09 9.34
C THR A 83 11.18 -4.59 9.54
N ARG A 84 12.31 -5.27 9.74
CA ARG A 84 12.37 -6.70 10.05
C ARG A 84 12.55 -6.92 11.55
N GLY A 85 12.03 -8.01 12.03
CA GLY A 85 12.14 -8.44 13.42
C GLY A 85 10.82 -8.94 13.98
N ASP A 86 10.88 -10.02 14.72
CA ASP A 86 9.69 -10.79 15.15
C ASP A 86 8.77 -10.00 16.10
N SER A 87 9.30 -9.00 16.78
CA SER A 87 8.54 -8.20 17.75
C SER A 87 8.31 -6.75 17.31
N GLN A 88 8.56 -6.42 16.05
CA GLN A 88 8.37 -5.05 15.57
C GLN A 88 6.93 -4.82 15.10
N ILE A 89 6.27 -3.83 15.69
CA ILE A 89 4.93 -3.42 15.26
C ILE A 89 5.08 -2.57 14.00
N VAL A 90 4.71 -3.14 12.86
CA VAL A 90 4.79 -2.52 11.54
C VAL A 90 3.42 -2.15 10.98
N GLY A 91 2.35 -2.53 11.66
CA GLY A 91 0.99 -2.23 11.28
C GLY A 91 0.03 -2.20 12.45
N TYR A 92 -1.01 -1.42 12.28
CA TYR A 92 -2.21 -1.49 13.12
C TYR A 92 -3.43 -1.75 12.25
N LYS A 93 -4.43 -2.38 12.86
CA LYS A 93 -5.75 -2.57 12.23
C LYS A 93 -6.87 -2.27 13.20
N LEU A 94 -7.98 -1.78 12.68
CA LEU A 94 -9.18 -1.43 13.42
C LEU A 94 -10.42 -1.87 12.63
N ASN A 95 -11.29 -2.66 13.25
CA ASN A 95 -12.58 -3.00 12.67
C ASN A 95 -13.54 -1.80 12.86
N LEU A 96 -14.08 -1.29 11.77
CA LEU A 96 -15.03 -0.19 11.83
C LEU A 96 -16.38 -0.70 12.29
N LYS A 97 -16.88 -0.17 13.41
CA LYS A 97 -18.14 -0.57 14.05
C LYS A 97 -19.32 -0.44 13.09
N GLY A 98 -20.18 -1.44 13.05
CA GLY A 98 -21.38 -1.43 12.21
C GLY A 98 -21.12 -1.69 10.72
N THR A 99 -19.89 -2.06 10.35
CA THR A 99 -19.51 -2.36 8.98
C THR A 99 -18.69 -3.66 8.91
N ASN A 100 -18.52 -4.18 7.70
CA ASN A 100 -17.59 -5.26 7.41
C ASN A 100 -16.20 -4.75 6.98
N LYS A 101 -15.88 -3.50 7.30
CA LYS A 101 -14.64 -2.85 6.91
C LYS A 101 -13.61 -2.88 8.03
N THR A 102 -12.35 -3.02 7.65
CA THR A 102 -11.20 -2.91 8.54
C THR A 102 -10.27 -1.83 8.00
N LEU A 103 -9.95 -0.87 8.86
CA LEU A 103 -8.89 0.10 8.59
C LEU A 103 -7.55 -0.55 8.92
N TYR A 104 -6.58 -0.43 8.01
CA TYR A 104 -5.17 -0.78 8.22
C TYR A 104 -4.32 0.48 8.17
N LEU A 105 -3.33 0.54 9.04
CA LEU A 105 -2.38 1.63 9.16
C LEU A 105 -0.97 1.07 9.03
N GLU A 106 -0.15 1.66 8.15
CA GLU A 106 1.26 1.33 8.01
C GLU A 106 2.09 2.59 7.72
N TYR A 107 3.27 2.69 8.30
CA TYR A 107 4.19 3.77 7.97
C TYR A 107 5.11 3.34 6.82
N ARG A 108 5.14 4.16 5.78
CA ARG A 108 5.98 3.95 4.59
C ARG A 108 7.02 5.04 4.51
N ASN A 109 8.26 4.63 4.29
CA ASN A 109 9.36 5.57 4.08
C ASN A 109 9.83 5.46 2.63
N PHE A 110 9.35 6.36 1.80
CA PHE A 110 9.67 6.39 0.40
C PHE A 110 10.94 7.24 0.15
N GLY A 111 12.10 6.64 0.11
CA GLY A 111 13.29 7.25 -0.49
C GLY A 111 14.26 7.96 0.44
N THR A 112 14.16 7.77 1.75
CA THR A 112 15.18 8.27 2.68
C THR A 112 15.62 7.15 3.62
N GLY A 113 16.87 6.81 3.62
CA GLY A 113 17.41 5.97 4.67
C GLY A 113 17.52 4.49 4.37
N GLY A 114 18.51 4.10 3.60
CA GLY A 114 19.08 2.73 3.60
C GLY A 114 18.16 1.59 3.16
N ASN A 115 16.87 1.80 3.18
CA ASN A 115 15.91 0.83 2.71
C ASN A 115 15.74 0.95 1.20
N LYS A 116 16.17 -0.06 0.49
CA LYS A 116 16.12 -0.09 -0.99
C LYS A 116 14.76 -0.49 -1.55
N TYR A 117 13.83 -0.92 -0.70
CA TYR A 117 12.44 -1.21 -1.05
C TYR A 117 11.60 0.01 -0.68
N ASP A 118 10.62 0.34 -1.45
CA ASP A 118 9.95 1.66 -1.39
C ASP A 118 10.89 2.83 -1.70
N CYS A 119 12.16 2.53 -1.95
CA CYS A 119 13.06 3.57 -2.44
C CYS A 119 12.53 4.06 -3.76
N GLN A 120 12.13 5.28 -3.73
CA GLN A 120 11.79 5.93 -4.95
C GLN A 120 12.97 6.16 -5.82
N SER A 121 12.81 5.82 -7.03
CA SER A 121 13.13 6.87 -7.96
C SER A 121 12.11 7.99 -7.71
N LYS A 122 12.54 9.20 -7.43
CA LYS A 122 11.69 10.40 -7.42
C LYS A 122 10.94 10.59 -8.74
N GLU A 123 10.97 9.62 -9.61
CA GLU A 123 10.58 9.61 -10.99
C GLU A 123 9.75 8.36 -11.26
N LEU A 124 8.47 8.56 -11.45
CA LEU A 124 7.60 7.53 -11.99
C LEU A 124 7.73 7.53 -13.51
N TYR A 125 7.81 6.35 -14.09
CA TYR A 125 7.88 6.17 -15.53
C TYR A 125 6.67 5.36 -16.00
N LYS A 126 6.20 5.65 -17.20
CA LYS A 126 5.27 4.76 -17.91
C LYS A 126 6.01 3.49 -18.35
N THR A 127 5.25 2.47 -18.76
CA THR A 127 5.80 1.22 -19.33
C THR A 127 6.66 1.44 -20.57
N ASP A 128 6.44 2.54 -21.30
CA ASP A 128 7.23 2.96 -22.46
C ASP A 128 8.49 3.75 -22.08
N GLY A 129 8.82 3.85 -20.78
CA GLY A 129 9.95 4.61 -20.29
C GLY A 129 9.72 6.12 -20.18
N THR A 130 8.55 6.62 -20.54
CA THR A 130 8.23 8.05 -20.43
C THR A 130 8.12 8.47 -18.97
N LYS A 131 8.90 9.46 -18.57
CA LYS A 131 8.86 10.02 -17.22
C LYS A 131 7.50 10.69 -16.94
N LEU A 132 6.85 10.29 -15.89
CA LEU A 132 5.64 10.94 -15.38
C LEU A 132 6.08 12.17 -14.56
N LYS A 133 6.01 13.35 -15.14
CA LYS A 133 6.35 14.60 -14.46
C LYS A 133 5.48 14.81 -13.22
N GLY A 134 6.13 15.07 -12.08
CA GLY A 134 5.47 15.62 -10.90
C GLY A 134 4.83 14.62 -9.94
N LEU A 135 4.92 13.30 -10.18
CA LEU A 135 4.42 12.30 -9.26
C LEU A 135 5.52 11.85 -8.31
N THR A 136 5.57 12.42 -7.14
CA THR A 136 6.41 11.98 -6.02
C THR A 136 5.49 11.42 -4.96
N ILE A 137 5.63 10.13 -4.64
CA ILE A 137 4.93 9.54 -3.50
C ILE A 137 5.66 9.99 -2.24
N GLY A 138 4.95 10.63 -1.31
CA GLY A 138 5.52 11.07 -0.03
C GLY A 138 5.69 9.93 0.96
N SER A 139 6.70 10.02 1.83
CA SER A 139 6.75 9.18 3.03
C SER A 139 5.66 9.61 4.02
N GLY A 140 5.12 8.66 4.78
CA GLY A 140 4.11 8.96 5.77
C GLY A 140 3.30 7.74 6.21
N LEU A 141 2.29 7.99 7.00
CA LEU A 141 1.32 6.99 7.42
C LEU A 141 0.33 6.74 6.29
N VAL A 142 0.26 5.52 5.82
CA VAL A 142 -0.69 5.08 4.80
C VAL A 142 -1.87 4.39 5.48
N CYS A 143 -3.07 4.80 5.12
CA CYS A 143 -4.33 4.25 5.62
C CYS A 143 -5.02 3.46 4.52
N TYR A 144 -5.37 2.20 4.79
CA TYR A 144 -6.12 1.35 3.86
C TYR A 144 -7.46 0.96 4.48
N LEU A 145 -8.50 1.06 3.69
CA LEU A 145 -9.81 0.52 4.04
C LEU A 145 -10.00 -0.80 3.28
N VAL A 146 -10.23 -1.87 4.03
CA VAL A 146 -10.45 -3.22 3.49
C VAL A 146 -11.89 -3.62 3.76
N ASP A 147 -12.64 -3.91 2.70
CA ASP A 147 -14.00 -4.44 2.79
C ASP A 147 -13.96 -5.97 2.77
N LYS A 148 -14.41 -6.61 3.85
CA LYS A 148 -14.41 -8.08 3.99
C LYS A 148 -15.47 -8.77 3.13
N ASP A 149 -16.52 -8.06 2.77
CA ASP A 149 -17.61 -8.62 1.97
C ASP A 149 -17.28 -8.66 0.48
N THR A 150 -16.38 -7.80 0.05
CA THR A 150 -15.95 -7.78 -1.33
C THR A 150 -14.92 -8.87 -1.55
N LYS A 151 -15.31 -9.94 -2.20
CA LYS A 151 -14.39 -10.99 -2.64
C LYS A 151 -13.64 -10.49 -3.86
N PHE A 152 -12.33 -10.75 -3.91
CA PHE A 152 -11.62 -10.65 -5.16
C PHE A 152 -12.29 -11.59 -6.16
N PRO A 153 -12.84 -11.07 -7.25
CA PRO A 153 -13.43 -11.98 -8.22
C PRO A 153 -12.31 -12.81 -8.85
N ASN A 154 -12.52 -14.10 -8.72
CA ASN A 154 -11.91 -15.20 -9.46
C ASN A 154 -10.52 -15.03 -10.08
N ASN A 155 -10.19 -16.01 -10.80
CA ASN A 155 -8.98 -16.49 -11.43
C ASN A 155 -8.10 -15.49 -12.19
N MET A 156 -8.52 -14.29 -12.44
CA MET A 156 -7.70 -13.26 -13.13
C MET A 156 -7.16 -12.17 -12.20
N GLY A 157 -7.44 -12.25 -10.89
CA GLY A 157 -6.88 -11.31 -9.92
C GLY A 157 -7.43 -9.89 -9.97
N CYS A 158 -8.23 -9.55 -10.96
CA CYS A 158 -8.78 -8.21 -11.14
C CYS A 158 -10.13 -8.07 -10.45
N VAL A 159 -10.34 -6.96 -9.78
CA VAL A 159 -11.64 -6.60 -9.20
C VAL A 159 -12.37 -5.69 -10.19
N ALA A 160 -13.13 -6.26 -11.09
CA ALA A 160 -13.93 -5.49 -12.03
C ALA A 160 -15.00 -4.68 -11.30
N GLY A 161 -14.71 -3.42 -11.04
CA GLY A 161 -15.69 -2.43 -10.54
C GLY A 161 -16.00 -2.46 -9.05
N LYS A 162 -15.46 -3.39 -8.25
CA LYS A 162 -15.57 -3.39 -6.80
C LYS A 162 -14.22 -3.71 -6.18
N TRP A 163 -13.81 -2.89 -5.25
CA TRP A 163 -12.55 -3.05 -4.55
C TRP A 163 -12.79 -3.54 -3.13
N ASN A 164 -12.05 -4.56 -2.72
CA ASN A 164 -12.09 -4.98 -1.34
C ASN A 164 -11.04 -4.26 -0.48
N TYR A 165 -10.26 -3.37 -1.10
CA TYR A 165 -9.29 -2.61 -0.39
C TYR A 165 -8.88 -1.33 -1.15
N GLU A 166 -8.72 -0.24 -0.43
CA GLU A 166 -8.53 1.11 -0.94
C GLU A 166 -7.59 1.91 -0.05
N THR A 167 -6.65 2.65 -0.65
CA THR A 167 -5.87 3.66 0.06
C THR A 167 -6.73 4.91 0.29
N LEU A 168 -6.88 5.30 1.56
CA LEU A 168 -7.61 6.49 1.95
C LEU A 168 -6.74 7.74 1.84
N GLY A 169 -7.40 8.90 1.79
CA GLY A 169 -6.74 10.21 1.68
C GLY A 169 -6.20 10.47 0.28
N GLY A 170 -5.46 11.57 0.19
CA GLY A 170 -4.90 12.06 -1.06
C GLY A 170 -5.90 12.79 -1.93
N THR A 171 -5.42 13.80 -2.63
CA THR A 171 -6.20 14.65 -3.53
C THR A 171 -6.00 14.29 -5.00
N TYR A 172 -4.87 13.65 -5.32
CA TYR A 172 -4.58 13.25 -6.68
C TYR A 172 -5.13 11.87 -7.02
N ALA A 173 -5.54 11.70 -8.26
CA ALA A 173 -6.01 10.41 -8.78
C ALA A 173 -4.96 9.28 -8.65
N THR A 174 -3.72 9.62 -8.40
CA THR A 174 -2.60 8.69 -8.20
C THR A 174 -2.39 8.27 -6.75
N LYS A 175 -3.12 8.89 -5.80
CA LYS A 175 -2.90 8.69 -4.35
C LYS A 175 -1.46 8.98 -3.89
N SER A 176 -0.70 9.75 -4.67
CA SER A 176 0.72 10.05 -4.37
C SER A 176 0.90 10.93 -3.13
N ASP A 177 -0.13 11.66 -2.76
CA ASP A 177 -0.22 12.53 -1.60
C ASP A 177 -1.04 11.92 -0.44
N ALA A 178 -1.48 10.67 -0.57
CA ALA A 178 -2.25 9.98 0.45
C ALA A 178 -1.48 9.70 1.76
N PRO A 179 -0.15 9.44 1.76
CA PRO A 179 0.58 9.24 3.00
C PRO A 179 0.55 10.49 3.89
N LEU A 180 0.00 10.35 5.09
CA LEU A 180 -0.09 11.42 6.08
C LEU A 180 1.30 11.73 6.64
N LYS A 181 1.64 13.00 6.66
CA LYS A 181 2.87 13.53 7.25
C LYS A 181 2.63 13.98 8.69
N LEU A 182 3.71 14.31 9.38
CA LEU A 182 3.66 14.93 10.70
C LEU A 182 2.66 16.11 10.73
N ASN A 183 1.84 16.15 11.78
CA ASN A 183 0.77 17.12 12.00
C ASN A 183 -0.34 17.12 10.93
N GLN A 184 -0.49 16.02 10.21
CA GLN A 184 -1.62 15.81 9.32
C GLN A 184 -2.59 14.80 9.91
N SER A 185 -3.88 15.01 9.65
CA SER A 185 -4.96 14.12 10.05
C SER A 185 -5.79 13.69 8.84
N LEU A 186 -6.46 12.56 9.01
CA LEU A 186 -7.41 12.00 8.07
C LEU A 186 -8.65 11.58 8.82
N GLU A 187 -9.78 12.13 8.44
CA GLU A 187 -11.09 11.67 8.92
C GLU A 187 -11.40 10.32 8.28
N ILE A 188 -11.79 9.36 9.11
CA ILE A 188 -12.14 8.00 8.69
C ILE A 188 -13.66 7.83 8.71
N THR A 189 -14.29 8.34 9.76
CA THR A 189 -15.74 8.42 9.93
C THR A 189 -16.07 9.72 10.67
N ASP A 190 -17.35 10.11 10.76
CA ASP A 190 -17.80 11.35 11.40
C ASP A 190 -17.30 11.52 12.86
N ASP A 191 -16.96 10.40 13.53
CA ASP A 191 -16.52 10.35 14.92
C ASP A 191 -15.10 9.79 15.11
N MET A 192 -14.36 9.56 14.01
CA MET A 192 -13.03 8.95 14.04
C MET A 192 -12.07 9.61 13.06
N TYR A 193 -10.91 9.94 13.55
CA TYR A 193 -9.79 10.40 12.73
C TYR A 193 -8.47 9.74 13.13
N VAL A 194 -7.52 9.77 12.24
CA VAL A 194 -6.13 9.37 12.46
C VAL A 194 -5.25 10.60 12.27
N GLU A 195 -4.36 10.86 13.21
CA GLU A 195 -3.42 11.96 13.17
C GLU A 195 -1.99 11.46 13.39
N VAL A 196 -1.04 12.09 12.70
CA VAL A 196 0.40 11.82 12.86
C VAL A 196 1.03 12.92 13.73
N THR A 197 1.44 12.55 14.94
CA THR A 197 1.93 13.50 15.95
C THR A 197 3.44 13.47 16.16
N ASN A 198 4.14 12.41 15.73
CA ASN A 198 5.61 12.24 15.85
C ASN A 198 6.17 11.50 14.64
#